data_c2acf2629a6d30a00bbefb04e74e0dff
#
_entry.id   c2acf2629a6d30a00bbefb04e74e0dff
#
_cell.length_a   1.000
_cell.length_b   1.000
_cell.length_c   1.000
_cell.angle_alpha   90.00
_cell.angle_beta   90.00
_cell.angle_gamma   90.00
#
_symmetry.space_group_name_H-M   'P 1'
#
loop_
_entity.id
_entity.type
_entity.pdbx_description
1 polymer ?
#
loop_
_entity_poly.entity_id
_entity_poly.type
_entity_poly.pdbx_seq_one_letter_code
_entity_poly.pdbx_strand_id
1 'polypeptide(L)'
;MKNFVKLINILIIFLIFFSINIKVLAIDTKAEQAIVMDYDTNEVLFEKNSMIKVPPASMTKIMTVYVAFDRIKNTNLSITEKCRISPKAYKMGGSRTFLEIDDNVSIDELLKGIIIQSGNDASVALAECLAGTEDDFAKLMNVYAKRLG
;
A
#
# COMPACT_ATOMS: atom_id res chain seq x y z
N MET A 1 -48.16 -47.39 -12.73
CA MET A 1 -46.77 -47.76 -12.33
C MET A 1 -45.67 -46.97 -13.06
N LYS A 2 -45.65 -46.90 -14.40
CA LYS A 2 -44.56 -46.18 -15.15
C LYS A 2 -44.40 -44.69 -14.76
N ASN A 3 -45.48 -43.96 -14.53
CA ASN A 3 -45.43 -42.53 -14.16
C ASN A 3 -44.92 -42.31 -12.71
N PHE A 4 -45.24 -43.24 -11.83
CA PHE A 4 -44.76 -43.19 -10.43
C PHE A 4 -43.28 -43.41 -10.33
N VAL A 5 -42.71 -44.37 -11.12
CA VAL A 5 -41.26 -44.60 -11.20
C VAL A 5 -40.52 -43.37 -11.79
N LYS A 6 -41.09 -42.72 -12.82
CA LYS A 6 -40.55 -41.48 -13.37
C LYS A 6 -40.48 -40.34 -12.33
N LEU A 7 -41.53 -40.21 -11.52
CA LEU A 7 -41.59 -39.17 -10.47
C LEU A 7 -40.51 -39.40 -9.40
N ILE A 8 -40.35 -40.67 -8.98
CA ILE A 8 -39.30 -41.05 -8.02
C ILE A 8 -37.90 -40.76 -8.57
N ASN A 9 -37.63 -41.10 -9.83
CA ASN A 9 -36.30 -40.82 -10.43
C ASN A 9 -36.04 -39.32 -10.54
N ILE A 10 -37.01 -38.50 -10.88
CA ILE A 10 -36.87 -37.03 -10.89
C ILE A 10 -36.58 -36.51 -9.48
N LEU A 11 -37.24 -37.01 -8.46
CA LEU A 11 -37.03 -36.63 -7.08
C LEU A 11 -35.61 -37.01 -6.60
N ILE A 12 -35.14 -38.21 -6.96
CA ILE A 12 -33.79 -38.66 -6.63
C ILE A 12 -32.73 -37.79 -7.31
N ILE A 13 -32.89 -37.45 -8.60
CA ILE A 13 -31.99 -36.58 -9.34
C ILE A 13 -31.95 -35.18 -8.69
N PHE A 14 -33.12 -34.67 -8.29
CA PHE A 14 -33.21 -33.36 -7.60
C PHE A 14 -32.50 -33.41 -6.24
N LEU A 15 -32.66 -34.47 -5.45
CA LEU A 15 -31.95 -34.65 -4.17
C LEU A 15 -30.45 -34.77 -4.33
N ILE A 16 -29.97 -35.45 -5.37
CA ILE A 16 -28.51 -35.56 -5.69
C ILE A 16 -27.94 -34.18 -6.05
N PHE A 17 -28.66 -33.39 -6.86
CA PHE A 17 -28.25 -32.04 -7.21
C PHE A 17 -28.14 -31.11 -5.98
N PHE A 18 -29.07 -31.26 -5.02
CA PHE A 18 -29.03 -30.47 -3.78
C PHE A 18 -27.97 -30.93 -2.79
N SER A 19 -27.41 -32.13 -2.96
CA SER A 19 -26.40 -32.68 -2.06
C SER A 19 -24.95 -32.34 -2.48
N ILE A 20 -24.74 -31.62 -3.59
CA ILE A 20 -23.39 -31.18 -4.00
C ILE A 20 -23.00 -30.00 -3.13
N ASN A 21 -22.41 -30.27 -1.97
CA ASN A 21 -21.72 -29.28 -1.18
C ASN A 21 -20.45 -28.86 -1.91
N ILE A 22 -20.51 -27.79 -2.70
CA ILE A 22 -19.30 -27.16 -3.24
C ILE A 22 -18.59 -26.56 -2.02
N LYS A 23 -17.48 -27.18 -1.63
CA LYS A 23 -16.55 -26.54 -0.69
C LYS A 23 -15.99 -25.31 -1.38
N VAL A 24 -16.53 -24.15 -1.06
CA VAL A 24 -15.89 -22.88 -1.40
C VAL A 24 -14.58 -22.86 -0.60
N LEU A 25 -13.46 -22.90 -1.30
CA LEU A 25 -12.15 -22.65 -0.67
C LEU A 25 -12.18 -21.22 -0.15
N ALA A 26 -12.42 -21.08 1.15
CA ALA A 26 -12.29 -19.79 1.80
C ALA A 26 -10.83 -19.32 1.71
N ILE A 27 -10.62 -18.08 1.34
CA ILE A 27 -9.29 -17.46 1.39
C ILE A 27 -8.86 -17.48 2.87
N ASP A 28 -7.71 -18.12 3.15
CA ASP A 28 -7.09 -18.08 4.47
C ASP A 28 -5.77 -17.31 4.40
N THR A 29 -5.50 -16.52 5.43
CA THR A 29 -4.27 -15.73 5.53
C THR A 29 -3.80 -15.65 6.97
N LYS A 30 -2.47 -15.67 7.17
CA LYS A 30 -1.81 -15.42 8.46
C LYS A 30 -1.79 -13.93 8.83
N ALA A 31 -2.14 -13.03 7.91
CA ALA A 31 -2.24 -11.61 8.21
C ALA A 31 -3.31 -11.37 9.30
N GLU A 32 -3.04 -10.46 10.22
CA GLU A 32 -4.01 -10.05 11.24
C GLU A 32 -5.12 -9.16 10.67
N GLN A 33 -4.78 -8.35 9.66
CA GLN A 33 -5.69 -7.51 8.90
C GLN A 33 -5.50 -7.81 7.41
N ALA A 34 -6.61 -7.96 6.67
CA ALA A 34 -6.57 -8.15 5.23
C ALA A 34 -7.87 -7.68 4.58
N ILE A 35 -7.78 -7.20 3.36
CA ILE A 35 -8.91 -6.93 2.47
C ILE A 35 -8.51 -7.27 1.05
N VAL A 36 -9.40 -7.92 0.32
CA VAL A 36 -9.28 -8.16 -1.13
C VAL A 36 -10.51 -7.60 -1.79
N MET A 37 -10.31 -6.73 -2.76
CA MET A 37 -11.39 -6.07 -3.50
C MET A 37 -11.20 -6.31 -4.99
N ASP A 38 -12.30 -6.48 -5.69
CA ASP A 38 -12.30 -6.41 -7.14
C ASP A 38 -12.05 -4.96 -7.58
N TYR A 39 -11.07 -4.77 -8.48
CA TYR A 39 -10.62 -3.43 -8.88
C TYR A 39 -11.68 -2.67 -9.70
N ASP A 40 -12.45 -3.36 -10.53
CA ASP A 40 -13.40 -2.73 -11.45
C ASP A 40 -14.75 -2.45 -10.77
N THR A 41 -15.19 -3.37 -9.91
CA THR A 41 -16.51 -3.29 -9.25
C THR A 41 -16.46 -2.69 -7.85
N ASN A 42 -15.28 -2.62 -7.21
CA ASN A 42 -15.08 -2.32 -5.79
C ASN A 42 -15.77 -3.31 -4.85
N GLU A 43 -16.16 -4.49 -5.33
CA GLU A 43 -16.73 -5.54 -4.50
C GLU A 43 -15.67 -6.10 -3.55
N VAL A 44 -15.99 -6.24 -2.26
CA VAL A 44 -15.14 -6.87 -1.27
C VAL A 44 -15.25 -8.39 -1.40
N LEU A 45 -14.20 -9.02 -1.90
CA LEU A 45 -14.12 -10.47 -2.12
C LEU A 45 -13.68 -11.23 -0.86
N PHE A 46 -12.90 -10.58 0.00
CA PHE A 46 -12.45 -11.12 1.28
C PHE A 46 -12.14 -10.00 2.25
N GLU A 47 -12.48 -10.22 3.52
CA GLU A 47 -12.22 -9.25 4.58
C GLU A 47 -11.85 -9.96 5.88
N LYS A 48 -10.81 -9.44 6.55
CA LYS A 48 -10.40 -9.86 7.89
C LYS A 48 -9.91 -8.63 8.66
N ASN A 49 -10.67 -8.20 9.66
CA ASN A 49 -10.33 -7.05 10.51
C ASN A 49 -9.93 -5.79 9.71
N SER A 50 -10.50 -5.56 8.54
CA SER A 50 -10.07 -4.53 7.58
C SER A 50 -10.25 -3.11 8.12
N MET A 51 -11.18 -2.90 9.05
CA MET A 51 -11.48 -1.60 9.66
C MET A 51 -10.61 -1.28 10.89
N ILE A 52 -9.78 -2.21 11.36
CA ILE A 52 -8.88 -1.96 12.48
C ILE A 52 -7.71 -1.10 11.99
N LYS A 53 -7.52 0.06 12.63
CA LYS A 53 -6.41 0.98 12.33
C LYS A 53 -5.10 0.37 12.81
N VAL A 54 -4.15 0.25 11.89
CA VAL A 54 -2.80 -0.25 12.15
C VAL A 54 -1.74 0.67 11.55
N PRO A 55 -0.53 0.72 12.10
CA PRO A 55 0.57 1.45 11.46
C PRO A 55 0.86 0.83 10.08
N PRO A 56 0.88 1.64 9.00
CA PRO A 56 1.07 1.13 7.64
C PRO A 56 2.53 0.74 7.33
N ALA A 57 3.46 0.89 8.28
CA ALA A 57 4.89 0.60 8.13
C ALA A 57 5.45 1.24 6.84
N SER A 58 6.22 0.50 6.03
CA SER A 58 6.82 1.04 4.80
C SER A 58 5.80 1.46 3.72
N MET A 59 4.53 1.09 3.83
CA MET A 59 3.50 1.63 2.93
C MET A 59 3.31 3.14 3.09
N THR A 60 3.72 3.72 4.23
CA THR A 60 3.80 5.19 4.44
C THR A 60 4.60 5.88 3.32
N LYS A 61 5.59 5.22 2.75
CA LYS A 61 6.43 5.77 1.67
C LYS A 61 5.69 6.02 0.37
N ILE A 62 4.54 5.37 0.16
CA ILE A 62 3.63 5.69 -0.96
C ILE A 62 3.18 7.15 -0.84
N MET A 63 2.79 7.59 0.36
CA MET A 63 2.42 8.99 0.59
C MET A 63 3.63 9.93 0.46
N THR A 64 4.81 9.52 0.93
CA THR A 64 6.04 10.30 0.75
C THR A 64 6.31 10.59 -0.72
N VAL A 65 6.26 9.56 -1.56
CA VAL A 65 6.47 9.66 -3.01
C VAL A 65 5.36 10.47 -3.69
N TYR A 66 4.11 10.25 -3.28
CA TYR A 66 2.96 10.99 -3.80
C TYR A 66 3.11 12.52 -3.58
N VAL A 67 3.44 12.93 -2.35
CA VAL A 67 3.66 14.34 -2.02
C VAL A 67 4.81 14.92 -2.83
N ALA A 68 5.92 14.18 -2.99
CA ALA A 68 7.06 14.62 -3.78
C ALA A 68 6.67 14.85 -5.26
N PHE A 69 5.99 13.89 -5.89
CA PHE A 69 5.54 14.05 -7.27
C PHE A 69 4.52 15.17 -7.46
N ASP A 70 3.58 15.34 -6.51
CA ASP A 70 2.63 16.46 -6.57
C ASP A 70 3.36 17.81 -6.50
N ARG A 71 4.38 17.93 -5.64
CA ARG A 71 5.20 19.15 -5.56
C ARG A 71 6.00 19.39 -6.82
N ILE A 72 6.65 18.37 -7.38
CA ILE A 72 7.37 18.47 -8.67
C ILE A 72 6.42 18.92 -9.78
N LYS A 73 5.21 18.37 -9.84
CA LYS A 73 4.21 18.69 -10.87
C LYS A 73 3.64 20.10 -10.73
N ASN A 74 3.39 20.55 -9.49
CA ASN A 74 2.59 21.75 -9.21
C ASN A 74 3.41 22.94 -8.72
N THR A 75 4.74 22.82 -8.62
CA THR A 75 5.66 23.91 -8.25
C THR A 75 6.86 23.95 -9.21
N ASN A 76 7.79 24.88 -8.98
CA ASN A 76 9.03 24.97 -9.76
C ASN A 76 10.12 23.99 -9.26
N LEU A 77 9.77 23.00 -8.45
CA LEU A 77 10.71 22.03 -7.93
C LEU A 77 11.20 21.10 -9.05
N SER A 78 12.50 21.03 -9.27
CA SER A 78 13.10 20.13 -10.24
C SER A 78 13.43 18.78 -9.62
N ILE A 79 13.17 17.70 -10.36
CA ILE A 79 13.57 16.35 -9.95
C ILE A 79 15.12 16.22 -9.86
N THR A 80 15.87 17.10 -10.53
CA THR A 80 17.33 17.15 -10.49
C THR A 80 17.87 18.02 -9.35
N GLU A 81 16.99 18.70 -8.61
CA GLU A 81 17.39 19.50 -7.46
C GLU A 81 18.10 18.64 -6.41
N LYS A 82 19.17 19.20 -5.82
CA LYS A 82 20.02 18.47 -4.89
C LYS A 82 19.61 18.73 -3.44
N CYS A 83 19.51 17.66 -2.70
CA CYS A 83 19.21 17.62 -1.28
C CYS A 83 20.47 17.24 -0.50
N ARG A 84 20.85 18.05 0.49
CA ARG A 84 21.98 17.73 1.38
C ARG A 84 21.56 16.66 2.39
N ILE A 85 22.39 15.65 2.58
CA ILE A 85 22.11 14.56 3.49
C ILE A 85 22.47 14.94 4.92
N SER A 86 21.48 14.94 5.80
CA SER A 86 21.65 15.28 7.21
C SER A 86 22.22 14.10 8.02
N PRO A 87 22.83 14.39 9.20
CA PRO A 87 23.19 13.34 10.15
C PRO A 87 21.98 12.50 10.63
N LYS A 88 20.77 13.06 10.63
CA LYS A 88 19.53 12.34 10.97
C LYS A 88 19.22 11.30 9.89
N ALA A 89 19.19 11.70 8.62
CA ALA A 89 18.95 10.80 7.50
C ALA A 89 20.00 9.67 7.45
N TYR A 90 21.28 10.02 7.58
CA TYR A 90 22.38 9.05 7.60
C TYR A 90 22.24 7.99 8.70
N LYS A 91 21.77 8.35 9.91
CA LYS A 91 21.63 7.45 11.07
C LYS A 91 20.43 6.54 10.99
N MET A 92 19.56 6.70 9.99
CA MET A 92 18.38 5.85 9.87
C MET A 92 18.75 4.38 9.74
N GLY A 93 18.08 3.56 10.55
CA GLY A 93 18.21 2.10 10.52
C GLY A 93 17.23 1.43 9.56
N GLY A 94 17.27 0.11 9.51
CA GLY A 94 16.41 -0.70 8.65
C GLY A 94 16.87 -0.68 7.19
N SER A 95 15.93 -0.68 6.25
CA SER A 95 16.24 -0.59 4.81
C SER A 95 16.85 0.77 4.46
N ARG A 96 17.96 0.77 3.75
CA ARG A 96 18.76 1.98 3.46
C ARG A 96 19.26 1.99 2.02
N THR A 97 19.47 3.20 1.51
CA THR A 97 20.18 3.47 0.25
C THR A 97 21.68 3.80 0.47
N PHE A 98 22.11 3.80 1.75
CA PHE A 98 23.51 4.05 2.16
C PHE A 98 24.01 5.44 1.72
N LEU A 99 23.18 6.46 2.00
CA LEU A 99 23.57 7.86 1.81
C LEU A 99 24.65 8.27 2.80
N GLU A 100 25.61 9.12 2.36
CA GLU A 100 26.66 9.63 3.21
C GLU A 100 26.34 11.04 3.72
N ILE A 101 26.87 11.40 4.90
CA ILE A 101 26.65 12.73 5.50
C ILE A 101 27.25 13.80 4.57
N ASP A 102 26.51 14.90 4.42
CA ASP A 102 26.89 16.08 3.62
C ASP A 102 26.90 15.85 2.09
N ASP A 103 26.60 14.64 1.61
CA ASP A 103 26.37 14.42 0.19
C ASP A 103 25.22 15.28 -0.32
N ASN A 104 25.29 15.61 -1.61
CA ASN A 104 24.23 16.30 -2.34
C ASN A 104 23.61 15.34 -3.35
N VAL A 105 22.50 14.73 -2.97
CA VAL A 105 21.79 13.70 -3.74
C VAL A 105 20.57 14.32 -4.39
N SER A 106 20.29 13.99 -5.66
CA SER A 106 19.12 14.54 -6.34
C SER A 106 17.80 13.94 -5.82
N ILE A 107 16.71 14.69 -5.98
CA ILE A 107 15.36 14.21 -5.66
C ILE A 107 15.07 12.92 -6.44
N ASP A 108 15.51 12.80 -7.71
CA ASP A 108 15.39 11.59 -8.52
C ASP A 108 16.07 10.38 -7.88
N GLU A 109 17.32 10.54 -7.43
CA GLU A 109 18.07 9.48 -6.75
C GLU A 109 17.42 9.09 -5.42
N LEU A 110 16.94 10.06 -4.63
CA LEU A 110 16.21 9.80 -3.39
C LEU A 110 14.90 9.05 -3.64
N LEU A 111 14.11 9.46 -4.65
CA LEU A 111 12.89 8.77 -5.04
C LEU A 111 13.15 7.33 -5.48
N LYS A 112 14.19 7.09 -6.28
CA LYS A 112 14.62 5.73 -6.65
C LYS A 112 15.01 4.91 -5.42
N GLY A 113 15.74 5.49 -4.48
CA GLY A 113 16.09 4.85 -3.21
C GLY A 113 14.86 4.46 -2.38
N ILE A 114 13.83 5.31 -2.34
CA ILE A 114 12.58 5.05 -1.63
C ILE A 114 11.78 3.96 -2.34
N ILE A 115 11.60 4.06 -3.65
CA ILE A 115 10.71 3.17 -4.43
C ILE A 115 11.31 1.77 -4.57
N ILE A 116 12.61 1.67 -4.86
CA ILE A 116 13.27 0.41 -5.17
C ILE A 116 13.73 -0.32 -3.90
N GLN A 117 14.40 0.43 -3.00
CA GLN A 117 15.03 -0.12 -1.80
C GLN A 117 14.19 0.06 -0.53
N SER A 118 13.10 0.82 -0.61
CA SER A 118 12.35 1.24 0.58
C SER A 118 13.25 1.95 1.61
N GLY A 119 14.21 2.78 1.15
CA GLY A 119 15.24 3.43 1.95
C GLY A 119 14.65 4.39 2.99
N ASN A 120 14.95 4.15 4.27
CA ASN A 120 14.53 5.02 5.37
C ASN A 120 15.36 6.31 5.38
N ASP A 121 16.66 6.21 5.11
CA ASP A 121 17.58 7.34 4.94
C ASP A 121 17.13 8.26 3.81
N ALA A 122 16.83 7.72 2.64
CA ALA A 122 16.30 8.48 1.51
C ALA A 122 14.94 9.14 1.82
N SER A 123 14.09 8.47 2.59
CA SER A 123 12.79 9.03 2.98
C SER A 123 12.93 10.25 3.90
N VAL A 124 13.82 10.17 4.89
CA VAL A 124 14.10 11.31 5.79
C VAL A 124 14.80 12.45 5.03
N ALA A 125 15.80 12.13 4.20
CA ALA A 125 16.51 13.14 3.39
C ALA A 125 15.53 13.89 2.45
N LEU A 126 14.63 13.17 1.79
CA LEU A 126 13.62 13.78 0.92
C LEU A 126 12.63 14.64 1.72
N ALA A 127 12.20 14.18 2.89
CA ALA A 127 11.28 14.91 3.76
C ALA A 127 11.90 16.25 4.22
N GLU A 128 13.15 16.21 4.69
CA GLU A 128 13.90 17.41 5.10
C GLU A 128 14.11 18.36 3.92
N CYS A 129 14.44 17.85 2.75
CA CYS A 129 14.61 18.64 1.53
C CYS A 129 13.32 19.37 1.12
N LEU A 130 12.19 18.69 1.18
CA LEU A 130 10.92 19.22 0.71
C LEU A 130 10.20 20.12 1.73
N ALA A 131 10.41 19.92 3.03
CA ALA A 131 9.67 20.61 4.08
C ALA A 131 10.56 21.21 5.19
N GLY A 132 11.88 21.08 5.09
CA GLY A 132 12.83 21.55 6.08
C GLY A 132 13.04 20.57 7.24
N THR A 133 11.98 19.88 7.71
CA THR A 133 12.06 18.85 8.75
C THR A 133 11.16 17.66 8.41
N GLU A 134 11.50 16.47 8.95
CA GLU A 134 10.63 15.30 8.85
C GLU A 134 9.25 15.55 9.48
N ASP A 135 9.21 16.26 10.63
CA ASP A 135 7.96 16.58 11.33
C ASP A 135 7.04 17.49 10.48
N ASP A 136 7.59 18.48 9.81
CA ASP A 136 6.82 19.35 8.93
C ASP A 136 6.39 18.62 7.66
N PHE A 137 7.20 17.71 7.17
CA PHE A 137 6.79 16.83 6.08
C PHE A 137 5.65 15.89 6.49
N ALA A 138 5.69 15.32 7.70
CA ALA A 138 4.60 14.51 8.22
C ALA A 138 3.28 15.31 8.35
N LYS A 139 3.35 16.58 8.79
CA LYS A 139 2.17 17.47 8.77
C LYS A 139 1.64 17.68 7.35
N LEU A 140 2.55 17.88 6.38
CA LEU A 140 2.20 18.01 4.98
C LEU A 140 1.53 16.74 4.46
N MET A 141 2.06 15.55 4.75
CA MET A 141 1.44 14.27 4.39
C MET A 141 0.01 14.14 4.94
N ASN A 142 -0.24 14.59 6.18
CA ASN A 142 -1.59 14.60 6.76
C ASN A 142 -2.55 15.55 6.02
N VAL A 143 -2.07 16.68 5.50
CA VAL A 143 -2.88 17.55 4.65
C VAL A 143 -3.27 16.84 3.35
N TYR A 144 -2.31 16.15 2.72
CA TYR A 144 -2.59 15.37 1.50
C TYR A 144 -3.53 14.20 1.77
N ALA A 145 -3.35 13.48 2.88
CA ALA A 145 -4.25 12.39 3.27
C ALA A 145 -5.71 12.87 3.41
N LYS A 146 -5.93 14.02 4.05
CA LYS A 146 -7.28 14.62 4.16
C LYS A 146 -7.88 15.04 2.82
N ARG A 147 -7.06 15.42 1.84
CA ARG A 147 -7.53 15.79 0.49
C ARG A 147 -7.93 14.57 -0.34
N LEU A 148 -7.34 13.42 -0.03
CA LEU A 148 -7.59 12.16 -0.74
C LEU A 148 -8.80 11.39 -0.16
N GLY A 149 -9.28 11.73 1.05
CA GLY A 149 -10.35 11.03 1.77
C GLY A 149 -9.74 10.16 2.86
#